data_5f909ec7f1b92a01f45a14017f2fa671
#
_entry.id   5f909ec7f1b92a01f45a14017f2fa671
#
_cell.length_a   1.000
_cell.length_b   1.000
_cell.length_c   1.000
_cell.angle_alpha   90.00
_cell.angle_beta   90.00
_cell.angle_gamma   90.00
#
_symmetry.space_group_name_H-M   'P 1'
#
loop_
_entity.id
_entity.type
_entity.pdbx_description
1 polymer ?
#
loop_
_entity_poly.entity_id
_entity_poly.type
_entity_poly.pdbx_seq_one_letter_code
_entity_poly.pdbx_strand_id
1 'polypeptide(L)'
;MIIIVLQTISQINIRQSASKTASVVCTVPANTDVEIVGVKIIWKDNIPFVKISYKGKRGFTNGRYLRGLVLKVKNRDSAKYPKLVLIASGRASRRIKIPQQTKFGAFCQKHGCSMAAATIALQFRGILKSPAEVHQYAKKHLGSYTGSKLTIFGIEKAVNKIAGKKIATWKGCPADANKRIRNDIQKAIHDGHIVLLEQKNPIHTNVIIGRSVDGKYVVATNGTTKKVTMNWLIKTVLHGKAGRKNQANWWKGTAHGAGYVIVKRA
;
A
#
# COMPACT_ATOMS: atom_id res chain seq x y z
N MET A 1 -13.89 2.36 21.59
CA MET A 1 -14.23 2.76 20.18
C MET A 1 -12.96 3.26 19.51
N ILE A 2 -12.56 2.66 18.39
CA ILE A 2 -11.36 3.10 17.65
C ILE A 2 -11.78 4.29 16.79
N ILE A 3 -11.26 5.47 17.09
CA ILE A 3 -11.43 6.67 16.26
C ILE A 3 -10.45 6.56 15.09
N ILE A 4 -10.98 6.60 13.88
CA ILE A 4 -10.17 6.55 12.66
C ILE A 4 -10.07 7.96 12.13
N VAL A 5 -8.86 8.50 12.10
CA VAL A 5 -8.57 9.82 11.57
C VAL A 5 -7.94 9.68 10.19
N LEU A 6 -8.47 10.40 9.21
CA LEU A 6 -7.90 10.55 7.88
C LEU A 6 -7.77 12.04 7.55
N GLN A 7 -6.76 12.39 6.77
CA GLN A 7 -6.53 13.76 6.36
C GLN A 7 -7.22 14.07 5.02
N THR A 8 -7.82 15.24 4.90
CA THR A 8 -8.36 15.73 3.63
C THR A 8 -7.22 16.09 2.66
N ILE A 9 -7.41 15.82 1.38
CA ILE A 9 -6.41 16.14 0.33
C ILE A 9 -6.63 17.53 -0.24
N SER A 10 -7.89 17.96 -0.27
CA SER A 10 -8.34 19.28 -0.73
C SER A 10 -9.46 19.76 0.17
N GLN A 11 -9.91 20.99 -0.01
CA GLN A 11 -11.15 21.42 0.59
C GLN A 11 -12.31 20.53 0.16
N ILE A 12 -13.12 20.08 1.11
CA ILE A 12 -14.27 19.20 0.89
C ILE A 12 -15.51 19.72 1.59
N ASN A 13 -16.67 19.33 1.10
CA ASN A 13 -17.96 19.57 1.75
C ASN A 13 -18.41 18.32 2.51
N ILE A 14 -18.86 18.49 3.74
CA ILE A 14 -19.68 17.53 4.46
C ILE A 14 -21.13 17.81 4.12
N ARG A 15 -21.88 16.80 3.66
CA ARG A 15 -23.26 16.91 3.19
C ARG A 15 -24.19 16.08 4.04
N GLN A 16 -25.46 16.46 4.11
CA GLN A 16 -26.48 15.77 4.91
C GLN A 16 -26.68 14.32 4.47
N SER A 17 -26.57 14.03 3.19
CA SER A 17 -26.72 12.68 2.65
C SER A 17 -25.61 12.34 1.63
N ALA A 18 -25.53 11.07 1.23
CA ALA A 18 -24.59 10.56 0.24
C ALA A 18 -24.99 10.98 -1.18
N SER A 19 -24.97 12.29 -1.48
CA SER A 19 -25.30 12.85 -2.78
C SER A 19 -24.51 14.12 -3.06
N LYS A 20 -24.22 14.38 -4.33
CA LYS A 20 -23.59 15.64 -4.78
C LYS A 20 -24.49 16.86 -4.58
N THR A 21 -25.80 16.65 -4.68
CA THR A 21 -26.83 17.68 -4.60
C THR A 21 -27.38 17.90 -3.20
N ALA A 22 -27.00 17.04 -2.24
CA ALA A 22 -27.44 17.20 -0.85
C ALA A 22 -26.89 18.50 -0.24
N SER A 23 -27.66 19.10 0.67
CA SER A 23 -27.29 20.32 1.39
C SER A 23 -25.97 20.18 2.10
N VAL A 24 -25.14 21.23 2.10
CA VAL A 24 -23.85 21.28 2.74
C VAL A 24 -24.02 21.58 4.23
N VAL A 25 -23.53 20.70 5.08
CA VAL A 25 -23.51 20.88 6.55
C VAL A 25 -22.38 21.81 6.96
N CYS A 26 -21.20 21.57 6.38
CA CYS A 26 -20.04 22.47 6.53
C CYS A 26 -18.96 22.12 5.49
N THR A 27 -17.99 23.04 5.38
CA THR A 27 -16.80 22.85 4.55
C THR A 27 -15.59 22.55 5.45
N VAL A 28 -14.73 21.65 5.01
CA VAL A 28 -13.49 21.27 5.70
C VAL A 28 -12.31 21.70 4.83
N PRO A 29 -11.33 22.43 5.37
CA PRO A 29 -10.13 22.83 4.63
C PRO A 29 -9.30 21.64 4.14
N ALA A 30 -8.40 21.88 3.20
CA ALA A 30 -7.39 20.90 2.79
C ALA A 30 -6.42 20.58 3.95
N ASN A 31 -5.82 19.40 3.91
CA ASN A 31 -4.84 18.92 4.90
C ASN A 31 -5.35 18.93 6.35
N THR A 32 -6.66 18.77 6.52
CA THR A 32 -7.33 18.75 7.82
C THR A 32 -7.70 17.34 8.20
N ASP A 33 -7.46 16.98 9.47
CA ASP A 33 -7.84 15.69 10.03
C ASP A 33 -9.36 15.64 10.25
N VAL A 34 -9.97 14.54 9.81
CA VAL A 34 -11.39 14.24 9.98
C VAL A 34 -11.57 12.82 10.52
N GLU A 35 -12.58 12.63 11.36
CA GLU A 35 -12.91 11.32 11.90
C GLU A 35 -13.85 10.55 10.97
N ILE A 36 -13.59 9.26 10.76
CA ILE A 36 -14.54 8.36 10.10
C ILE A 36 -15.60 7.92 11.14
N VAL A 37 -16.86 8.18 10.85
CA VAL A 37 -17.99 7.90 11.78
C VAL A 37 -18.80 6.68 11.35
N GLY A 38 -18.45 6.02 10.29
CA GLY A 38 -19.19 4.86 9.78
C GLY A 38 -18.30 3.88 9.03
N VAL A 39 -18.70 2.62 9.05
CA VAL A 39 -17.95 1.52 8.41
C VAL A 39 -18.41 1.22 6.98
N LYS A 40 -19.38 1.95 6.46
CA LYS A 40 -19.94 1.74 5.12
C LYS A 40 -19.48 2.82 4.14
N ILE A 41 -19.14 2.39 2.93
CA ILE A 41 -18.95 3.26 1.77
C ILE A 41 -20.20 3.17 0.92
N ILE A 42 -20.85 4.30 0.66
CA ILE A 42 -22.04 4.39 -0.20
C ILE A 42 -21.58 4.84 -1.58
N TRP A 43 -21.73 3.97 -2.57
CA TRP A 43 -21.46 4.31 -3.95
C TRP A 43 -22.71 4.90 -4.61
N LYS A 44 -22.64 6.14 -5.04
CA LYS A 44 -23.69 6.82 -5.84
C LYS A 44 -23.03 7.61 -6.96
N ASP A 45 -23.50 7.47 -8.18
CA ASP A 45 -22.95 8.14 -9.39
C ASP A 45 -21.44 7.96 -9.52
N ASN A 46 -20.94 6.73 -9.29
CA ASN A 46 -19.51 6.41 -9.25
C ASN A 46 -18.70 7.17 -8.18
N ILE A 47 -19.35 7.81 -7.21
CA ILE A 47 -18.68 8.48 -6.10
C ILE A 47 -18.80 7.61 -4.84
N PRO A 48 -17.67 7.34 -4.16
CA PRO A 48 -17.68 6.66 -2.86
C PRO A 48 -17.92 7.68 -1.75
N PHE A 49 -19.12 7.75 -1.24
CA PHE A 49 -19.44 8.58 -0.07
C PHE A 49 -19.07 7.87 1.23
N VAL A 50 -18.40 8.61 2.12
CA VAL A 50 -17.99 8.17 3.46
C VAL A 50 -18.59 9.13 4.49
N LYS A 51 -19.11 8.60 5.60
CA LYS A 51 -19.61 9.43 6.71
C LYS A 51 -18.44 9.82 7.60
N ILE A 52 -18.29 11.12 7.82
CA ILE A 52 -17.20 11.71 8.62
C ILE A 52 -17.75 12.68 9.67
N SER A 53 -16.88 13.01 10.63
CA SER A 53 -17.09 14.07 11.62
C SER A 53 -15.95 15.08 11.58
N TYR A 54 -16.28 16.35 11.68
CA TYR A 54 -15.34 17.45 11.80
C TYR A 54 -15.92 18.53 12.73
N LYS A 55 -15.22 18.85 13.83
CA LYS A 55 -15.67 19.82 14.84
C LYS A 55 -17.12 19.57 15.28
N GLY A 56 -17.45 18.31 15.58
CA GLY A 56 -18.79 17.89 16.02
C GLY A 56 -19.85 17.77 14.91
N LYS A 57 -19.64 18.38 13.74
CA LYS A 57 -20.55 18.28 12.58
C LYS A 57 -20.33 16.97 11.85
N ARG A 58 -21.43 16.25 11.54
CA ARG A 58 -21.40 14.92 10.92
C ARG A 58 -22.13 14.92 9.59
N GLY A 59 -21.64 14.14 8.63
CA GLY A 59 -22.29 13.96 7.34
C GLY A 59 -21.44 13.19 6.36
N PHE A 60 -21.73 13.29 5.08
CA PHE A 60 -21.12 12.51 4.02
C PHE A 60 -20.19 13.37 3.16
N THR A 61 -19.05 12.80 2.80
CA THR A 61 -18.12 13.40 1.85
C THR A 61 -17.65 12.39 0.80
N ASN A 62 -17.09 12.89 -0.30
CA ASN A 62 -16.47 12.04 -1.30
C ASN A 62 -15.17 11.43 -0.77
N GLY A 63 -15.17 10.14 -0.52
CA GLY A 63 -14.04 9.39 0.04
C GLY A 63 -12.76 9.43 -0.80
N ARG A 64 -12.84 9.82 -2.09
CA ARG A 64 -11.63 9.99 -2.92
C ARG A 64 -10.72 11.10 -2.42
N TYR A 65 -11.25 12.02 -1.63
CA TYR A 65 -10.49 13.13 -1.05
C TYR A 65 -9.99 12.88 0.38
N LEU A 66 -10.12 11.64 0.87
CA LEU A 66 -9.58 11.21 2.17
C LEU A 66 -8.27 10.44 1.95
N ARG A 67 -7.16 11.02 2.39
CA ARG A 67 -5.80 10.53 2.12
C ARG A 67 -5.59 9.09 2.59
N GLY A 68 -5.08 8.23 1.69
CA GLY A 68 -4.75 6.85 2.02
C GLY A 68 -5.94 5.91 2.27
N LEU A 69 -7.19 6.37 2.05
CA LEU A 69 -8.36 5.49 2.12
C LEU A 69 -8.36 4.51 0.95
N VAL A 70 -8.51 3.23 1.26
CA VAL A 70 -8.62 2.17 0.26
C VAL A 70 -10.07 1.84 -0.02
N LEU A 71 -10.46 2.02 -1.26
CA LEU A 71 -11.80 1.80 -1.76
C LEU A 71 -11.81 0.54 -2.64
N LYS A 72 -12.71 -0.39 -2.35
CA LYS A 72 -12.95 -1.53 -3.25
C LYS A 72 -13.68 -1.03 -4.49
N VAL A 73 -13.22 -1.38 -5.67
CA VAL A 73 -13.89 -1.12 -6.95
C VAL A 73 -14.30 -2.45 -7.57
N LYS A 74 -15.42 -2.46 -8.29
CA LYS A 74 -15.78 -3.61 -9.11
C LYS A 74 -14.68 -3.83 -10.15
N ASN A 75 -14.16 -5.04 -10.22
CA ASN A 75 -13.18 -5.45 -11.21
C ASN A 75 -13.90 -6.26 -12.29
N ARG A 76 -13.69 -5.91 -13.55
CA ARG A 76 -14.05 -6.77 -14.70
C ARG A 76 -12.78 -7.55 -15.05
N ASP A 77 -12.67 -8.71 -14.55
CA ASP A 77 -11.46 -9.44 -14.23
C ASP A 77 -10.58 -9.96 -15.37
N SER A 78 -9.29 -9.99 -15.07
CA SER A 78 -8.39 -10.96 -15.68
C SER A 78 -7.83 -11.87 -14.58
N ALA A 79 -7.59 -13.15 -14.90
CA ALA A 79 -6.95 -14.10 -13.98
C ALA A 79 -5.57 -13.63 -13.48
N LYS A 80 -4.90 -12.73 -14.24
CA LYS A 80 -3.61 -12.12 -13.87
C LYS A 80 -3.74 -11.06 -12.75
N TYR A 81 -4.90 -10.38 -12.67
CA TYR A 81 -5.15 -9.29 -11.73
C TYR A 81 -6.57 -9.43 -11.12
N PRO A 82 -6.78 -10.42 -10.24
CA PRO A 82 -8.11 -10.75 -9.75
C PRO A 82 -8.71 -9.70 -8.79
N LYS A 83 -7.89 -8.71 -8.38
CA LYS A 83 -8.33 -7.65 -7.47
C LYS A 83 -7.92 -6.28 -7.97
N LEU A 84 -8.88 -5.36 -7.97
CA LEU A 84 -8.67 -3.95 -8.22
C LEU A 84 -9.06 -3.14 -6.99
N VAL A 85 -8.23 -2.19 -6.61
CA VAL A 85 -8.51 -1.23 -5.53
C VAL A 85 -8.24 0.20 -6.01
N LEU A 86 -8.94 1.16 -5.42
CA LEU A 86 -8.68 2.58 -5.59
C LEU A 86 -8.04 3.09 -4.30
N ILE A 87 -6.85 3.67 -4.40
CA ILE A 87 -6.23 4.39 -3.28
C ILE A 87 -6.59 5.87 -3.44
N ALA A 88 -7.27 6.42 -2.45
CA ALA A 88 -7.71 7.80 -2.46
C ALA A 88 -6.51 8.76 -2.44
N SER A 89 -6.47 9.65 -3.41
CA SER A 89 -5.45 10.70 -3.57
C SER A 89 -6.04 11.91 -4.33
N GLY A 90 -7.27 12.29 -4.01
CA GLY A 90 -8.01 13.35 -4.68
C GLY A 90 -8.27 13.02 -6.17
N ARG A 91 -8.06 14.01 -7.04
CA ARG A 91 -8.18 13.83 -8.49
C ARG A 91 -7.17 12.83 -9.06
N ALA A 92 -6.02 12.67 -8.39
CA ALA A 92 -4.96 11.73 -8.76
C ALA A 92 -5.12 10.34 -8.12
N SER A 93 -6.32 10.00 -7.61
CA SER A 93 -6.59 8.66 -7.03
C SER A 93 -6.16 7.54 -7.96
N ARG A 94 -5.41 6.57 -7.43
CA ARG A 94 -4.79 5.51 -8.21
C ARG A 94 -5.59 4.22 -8.16
N ARG A 95 -5.90 3.67 -9.33
CA ARG A 95 -6.40 2.29 -9.47
C ARG A 95 -5.22 1.35 -9.47
N ILE A 96 -5.16 0.45 -8.50
CA ILE A 96 -4.09 -0.54 -8.37
C ILE A 96 -4.67 -1.92 -8.66
N LYS A 97 -4.14 -2.56 -9.69
CA LYS A 97 -4.42 -3.96 -10.02
C LYS A 97 -3.48 -4.83 -9.20
N ILE A 98 -4.04 -5.71 -8.37
CA ILE A 98 -3.23 -6.61 -7.52
C ILE A 98 -2.86 -7.85 -8.33
N PRO A 99 -1.56 -8.03 -8.65
CA PRO A 99 -1.14 -9.14 -9.50
C PRO A 99 -1.20 -10.47 -8.77
N GLN A 100 -1.69 -11.51 -9.46
CA GLN A 100 -1.60 -12.90 -9.06
C GLN A 100 -0.24 -13.43 -9.53
N GLN A 101 0.74 -13.52 -8.65
CA GLN A 101 2.14 -13.84 -9.02
C GLN A 101 2.27 -15.12 -9.86
N THR A 102 1.45 -16.13 -9.58
CA THR A 102 1.47 -17.44 -10.27
C THR A 102 1.08 -17.37 -11.76
N LYS A 103 0.54 -16.25 -12.22
CA LYS A 103 0.08 -16.03 -13.60
C LYS A 103 1.09 -15.30 -14.49
N PHE A 104 2.33 -15.10 -14.02
CA PHE A 104 3.38 -14.36 -14.73
C PHE A 104 4.63 -15.19 -15.03
N GLY A 105 4.44 -16.49 -15.33
CA GLY A 105 5.50 -17.42 -15.70
C GLY A 105 6.16 -18.13 -14.52
N ALA A 106 6.93 -19.17 -14.82
CA ALA A 106 7.47 -20.12 -13.83
C ALA A 106 8.33 -19.46 -12.74
N PHE A 107 9.15 -18.45 -13.09
CA PHE A 107 9.95 -17.73 -12.11
C PHE A 107 9.07 -16.98 -11.13
N CYS A 108 8.08 -16.22 -11.61
CA CYS A 108 7.17 -15.46 -10.74
C CYS A 108 6.27 -16.39 -9.91
N GLN A 109 5.95 -17.58 -10.42
CA GLN A 109 5.20 -18.59 -9.65
C GLN A 109 5.93 -18.95 -8.35
N LYS A 110 7.23 -19.18 -8.41
CA LYS A 110 8.06 -19.60 -7.26
C LYS A 110 8.56 -18.41 -6.43
N HIS A 111 8.89 -17.29 -7.07
CA HIS A 111 9.66 -16.20 -6.47
C HIS A 111 9.06 -14.81 -6.69
N GLY A 112 7.84 -14.72 -7.20
CA GLY A 112 7.24 -13.48 -7.72
C GLY A 112 6.66 -12.52 -6.68
N CYS A 113 6.67 -12.82 -5.38
CA CYS A 113 6.06 -11.93 -4.38
C CYS A 113 6.71 -10.53 -4.37
N SER A 114 8.03 -10.47 -4.47
CA SER A 114 8.77 -9.21 -4.54
C SER A 114 8.54 -8.47 -5.86
N MET A 115 8.42 -9.21 -6.98
CA MET A 115 8.07 -8.61 -8.28
C MET A 115 6.65 -8.05 -8.28
N ALA A 116 5.71 -8.79 -7.68
CA ALA A 116 4.33 -8.33 -7.51
C ALA A 116 4.27 -7.07 -6.63
N ALA A 117 5.04 -7.02 -5.54
CA ALA A 117 5.13 -5.85 -4.68
C ALA A 117 5.72 -4.64 -5.41
N ALA A 118 6.80 -4.82 -6.18
CA ALA A 118 7.40 -3.78 -7.00
C ALA A 118 6.41 -3.27 -8.08
N THR A 119 5.64 -4.17 -8.69
CA THR A 119 4.57 -3.83 -9.64
C THR A 119 3.51 -2.93 -8.99
N ILE A 120 3.05 -3.24 -7.78
CA ILE A 120 2.10 -2.42 -7.02
C ILE A 120 2.70 -1.04 -6.74
N ALA A 121 3.97 -0.98 -6.31
CA ALA A 121 4.69 0.26 -6.06
C ALA A 121 4.77 1.16 -7.30
N LEU A 122 5.08 0.58 -8.45
CA LEU A 122 5.13 1.28 -9.74
C LEU A 122 3.75 1.77 -10.18
N GLN A 123 2.72 0.92 -10.09
CA GLN A 123 1.33 1.32 -10.38
C GLN A 123 0.86 2.47 -9.48
N PHE A 124 1.27 2.47 -8.21
CA PHE A 124 0.98 3.56 -7.28
C PHE A 124 1.55 4.90 -7.76
N ARG A 125 2.64 4.85 -8.51
CA ARG A 125 3.28 6.01 -9.16
C ARG A 125 2.78 6.28 -10.59
N GLY A 126 1.82 5.50 -11.08
CA GLY A 126 1.27 5.61 -12.44
C GLY A 126 2.12 4.93 -13.52
N ILE A 127 3.11 4.14 -13.10
CA ILE A 127 3.98 3.38 -14.02
C ILE A 127 3.42 1.97 -14.16
N LEU A 128 2.96 1.62 -15.37
CA LEU A 128 2.35 0.33 -15.63
C LEU A 128 3.43 -0.68 -16.05
N LYS A 129 3.73 -1.61 -15.17
CA LYS A 129 4.61 -2.76 -15.39
C LYS A 129 3.98 -4.01 -14.79
N SER A 130 4.17 -5.15 -15.44
CA SER A 130 3.82 -6.46 -14.91
C SER A 130 4.94 -7.03 -14.05
N PRO A 131 4.69 -8.02 -13.19
CA PRO A 131 5.75 -8.73 -12.45
C PRO A 131 6.83 -9.33 -13.36
N ALA A 132 6.46 -9.83 -14.54
CA ALA A 132 7.41 -10.37 -15.52
C ALA A 132 8.34 -9.28 -16.08
N GLU A 133 7.80 -8.10 -16.42
CA GLU A 133 8.62 -6.96 -16.90
C GLU A 133 9.56 -6.45 -15.80
N VAL A 134 9.10 -6.39 -14.54
CA VAL A 134 9.96 -6.04 -13.40
C VAL A 134 11.09 -7.04 -13.25
N HIS A 135 10.81 -8.35 -13.39
CA HIS A 135 11.82 -9.40 -13.36
C HIS A 135 12.85 -9.24 -14.47
N GLN A 136 12.41 -9.07 -15.72
CA GLN A 136 13.30 -8.89 -16.87
C GLN A 136 14.18 -7.65 -16.70
N TYR A 137 13.60 -6.55 -16.21
CA TYR A 137 14.34 -5.33 -15.93
C TYR A 137 15.41 -5.55 -14.85
N ALA A 138 15.05 -6.18 -13.74
CA ALA A 138 15.97 -6.50 -12.66
C ALA A 138 17.11 -7.41 -13.16
N LYS A 139 16.79 -8.42 -13.96
CA LYS A 139 17.76 -9.32 -14.60
C LYS A 139 18.76 -8.55 -15.46
N LYS A 140 18.31 -7.59 -16.25
CA LYS A 140 19.13 -6.82 -17.16
C LYS A 140 20.01 -5.77 -16.47
N HIS A 141 19.51 -5.13 -15.39
CA HIS A 141 20.10 -3.90 -14.87
C HIS A 141 20.60 -3.95 -13.42
N LEU A 142 20.32 -5.03 -12.68
CA LEU A 142 20.69 -5.14 -11.28
C LEU A 142 21.75 -6.22 -10.99
N GLY A 143 22.39 -6.77 -12.00
CA GLY A 143 23.54 -7.68 -11.89
C GLY A 143 23.25 -8.91 -11.00
N SER A 144 23.95 -9.05 -9.91
CA SER A 144 23.89 -10.21 -8.99
C SER A 144 22.50 -10.51 -8.38
N TYR A 145 21.52 -9.62 -8.56
CA TYR A 145 20.12 -9.87 -8.16
C TYR A 145 19.35 -10.76 -9.15
N THR A 146 19.99 -11.20 -10.21
CA THR A 146 19.34 -11.76 -11.41
C THR A 146 19.03 -13.25 -11.37
N GLY A 147 19.66 -14.02 -10.51
CA GLY A 147 19.46 -15.48 -10.40
C GLY A 147 18.43 -15.87 -9.36
N SER A 148 17.93 -14.96 -8.58
CA SER A 148 17.13 -15.22 -7.39
C SER A 148 16.18 -14.06 -7.05
N LYS A 149 15.43 -14.25 -6.00
CA LYS A 149 14.40 -13.36 -5.48
C LYS A 149 14.95 -11.94 -5.24
N LEU A 150 14.24 -10.90 -5.67
CA LEU A 150 14.53 -9.56 -5.19
C LEU A 150 14.34 -9.51 -3.66
N THR A 151 15.40 -9.15 -2.94
CA THR A 151 15.27 -8.77 -1.53
C THR A 151 14.45 -7.49 -1.42
N ILE A 152 13.98 -7.16 -0.23
CA ILE A 152 13.28 -5.89 0.01
C ILE A 152 14.13 -4.68 -0.40
N PHE A 153 15.45 -4.74 -0.19
CA PHE A 153 16.39 -3.73 -0.67
C PHE A 153 16.53 -3.74 -2.21
N GLY A 154 16.52 -4.91 -2.83
CA GLY A 154 16.51 -5.04 -4.29
C GLY A 154 15.23 -4.47 -4.92
N ILE A 155 14.10 -4.58 -4.23
CA ILE A 155 12.84 -3.95 -4.67
C ILE A 155 12.98 -2.42 -4.73
N GLU A 156 13.58 -1.80 -3.72
CA GLU A 156 13.84 -0.35 -3.72
C GLU A 156 14.66 0.06 -4.94
N LYS A 157 15.77 -0.63 -5.20
CA LYS A 157 16.63 -0.36 -6.36
C LYS A 157 15.86 -0.52 -7.68
N ALA A 158 15.12 -1.63 -7.85
CA ALA A 158 14.35 -1.89 -9.06
C ALA A 158 13.29 -0.80 -9.29
N VAL A 159 12.52 -0.47 -8.26
CA VAL A 159 11.44 0.54 -8.34
C VAL A 159 12.01 1.92 -8.70
N ASN A 160 13.07 2.35 -8.04
CA ASN A 160 13.70 3.65 -8.31
C ASN A 160 14.31 3.71 -9.71
N LYS A 161 14.97 2.63 -10.14
CA LYS A 161 15.61 2.56 -11.46
C LYS A 161 14.59 2.57 -12.59
N ILE A 162 13.50 1.78 -12.47
CA ILE A 162 12.40 1.77 -13.45
C ILE A 162 11.68 3.12 -13.49
N ALA A 163 11.55 3.80 -12.34
CA ALA A 163 10.92 5.10 -12.27
C ALA A 163 11.80 6.25 -12.77
N GLY A 164 13.09 6.03 -13.01
CA GLY A 164 14.08 7.06 -13.38
C GLY A 164 14.34 8.11 -12.27
N LYS A 165 13.82 7.89 -11.06
CA LYS A 165 13.97 8.81 -9.91
C LYS A 165 13.72 8.09 -8.59
N LYS A 166 14.19 8.70 -7.49
CA LYS A 166 14.01 8.16 -6.14
C LYS A 166 12.56 8.34 -5.65
N ILE A 167 11.74 7.30 -5.80
CA ILE A 167 10.34 7.24 -5.32
C ILE A 167 10.17 6.30 -4.13
N ALA A 168 11.13 5.42 -3.89
CA ALA A 168 11.13 4.42 -2.84
C ALA A 168 12.35 4.60 -1.94
N THR A 169 12.21 4.34 -0.65
CA THR A 169 13.29 4.40 0.34
C THR A 169 13.23 3.17 1.23
N TRP A 170 14.31 2.37 1.23
CA TRP A 170 14.46 1.25 2.13
C TRP A 170 14.82 1.72 3.54
N LYS A 171 14.28 1.04 4.55
CA LYS A 171 14.62 1.21 5.95
C LYS A 171 14.89 -0.16 6.58
N GLY A 172 16.00 -0.28 7.26
CA GLY A 172 16.36 -1.49 8.01
C GLY A 172 15.39 -1.73 9.18
N CYS A 173 15.21 -3.00 9.52
CA CYS A 173 14.35 -3.46 10.57
C CYS A 173 15.18 -4.24 11.61
N PRO A 174 15.84 -3.56 12.57
CA PRO A 174 16.57 -4.22 13.65
C PRO A 174 15.63 -5.04 14.54
N ALA A 175 16.21 -5.95 15.33
CA ALA A 175 15.44 -6.93 16.10
C ALA A 175 14.44 -6.31 17.11
N ASP A 176 14.76 -5.15 17.63
CA ASP A 176 14.06 -4.44 18.72
C ASP A 176 13.31 -3.17 18.26
N ALA A 177 13.20 -2.96 16.96
CA ALA A 177 12.67 -1.71 16.38
C ALA A 177 11.15 -1.64 16.26
N ASN A 178 10.38 -2.42 17.03
CA ASN A 178 8.91 -2.46 16.91
C ASN A 178 8.24 -1.09 16.99
N LYS A 179 8.67 -0.24 17.92
CA LYS A 179 8.13 1.13 18.09
C LYS A 179 8.41 1.99 16.85
N ARG A 180 9.65 1.94 16.34
CA ARG A 180 10.06 2.68 15.14
C ARG A 180 9.28 2.22 13.91
N ILE A 181 9.17 0.92 13.69
CA ILE A 181 8.45 0.34 12.56
C ILE A 181 6.97 0.75 12.60
N ARG A 182 6.36 0.67 13.80
CA ARG A 182 4.98 1.11 14.02
C ARG A 182 4.79 2.57 13.61
N ASN A 183 5.64 3.46 14.13
CA ASN A 183 5.56 4.90 13.87
C ASN A 183 5.78 5.21 12.38
N ASP A 184 6.76 4.58 11.75
CA ASP A 184 7.06 4.78 10.33
C ASP A 184 5.93 4.30 9.42
N ILE A 185 5.32 3.14 9.72
CA ILE A 185 4.16 2.64 8.97
C ILE A 185 2.96 3.58 9.16
N GLN A 186 2.68 3.98 10.42
CA GLN A 186 1.58 4.88 10.72
C GLN A 186 1.73 6.20 9.98
N LYS A 187 2.91 6.81 10.08
CA LYS A 187 3.22 8.07 9.41
C LYS A 187 3.15 7.93 7.89
N ALA A 188 3.77 6.90 7.32
CA ALA A 188 3.77 6.71 5.87
C ALA A 188 2.35 6.57 5.32
N ILE A 189 1.49 5.77 5.96
CA ILE A 189 0.09 5.59 5.53
C ILE A 189 -0.75 6.85 5.77
N HIS A 190 -0.52 7.58 6.86
CA HIS A 190 -1.16 8.88 7.11
C HIS A 190 -0.79 9.89 6.01
N ASP A 191 0.48 9.95 5.62
CA ASP A 191 0.98 10.82 4.55
C ASP A 191 0.54 10.36 3.14
N GLY A 192 -0.22 9.25 3.06
CA GLY A 192 -0.74 8.69 1.81
C GLY A 192 0.30 7.93 0.99
N HIS A 193 1.39 7.47 1.62
CA HIS A 193 2.39 6.59 1.04
C HIS A 193 1.95 5.12 1.15
N ILE A 194 2.62 4.23 0.45
CA ILE A 194 2.48 2.78 0.63
C ILE A 194 3.78 2.20 1.21
N VAL A 195 3.67 1.05 1.87
CA VAL A 195 4.81 0.40 2.52
C VAL A 195 4.91 -1.05 2.08
N LEU A 196 6.06 -1.43 1.52
CA LEU A 196 6.39 -2.80 1.23
C LEU A 196 7.05 -3.41 2.46
N LEU A 197 6.62 -4.59 2.86
CA LEU A 197 7.01 -5.23 4.11
C LEU A 197 7.30 -6.70 3.90
N GLU A 198 8.45 -7.18 4.38
CA GLU A 198 8.73 -8.62 4.43
C GLU A 198 8.13 -9.26 5.68
N GLN A 199 7.44 -10.37 5.48
CA GLN A 199 6.95 -11.26 6.53
C GLN A 199 7.93 -12.39 6.82
N LYS A 200 7.91 -12.87 8.07
CA LYS A 200 8.83 -13.94 8.53
C LYS A 200 8.35 -15.37 8.25
N ASN A 201 7.07 -15.65 8.28
CA ASN A 201 6.55 -17.02 8.13
C ASN A 201 5.23 -17.05 7.35
N PRO A 202 5.21 -17.59 6.14
CA PRO A 202 6.38 -17.83 5.26
C PRO A 202 7.04 -16.50 4.86
N ILE A 203 8.28 -16.54 4.39
CA ILE A 203 8.92 -15.33 3.86
C ILE A 203 8.15 -14.85 2.63
N HIS A 204 7.56 -13.69 2.74
CA HIS A 204 6.70 -13.14 1.71
C HIS A 204 6.72 -11.61 1.74
N THR A 205 6.72 -10.98 0.58
CA THR A 205 6.62 -9.52 0.49
C THR A 205 5.17 -9.11 0.31
N ASN A 206 4.68 -8.29 1.22
CA ASN A 206 3.36 -7.69 1.20
C ASN A 206 3.45 -6.18 0.99
N VAL A 207 2.36 -5.58 0.52
CA VAL A 207 2.26 -4.13 0.35
C VAL A 207 1.11 -3.59 1.18
N ILE A 208 1.41 -2.73 2.14
CA ILE A 208 0.41 -1.95 2.87
C ILE A 208 0.02 -0.78 1.97
N ILE A 209 -1.19 -0.81 1.46
CA ILE A 209 -1.67 0.15 0.44
C ILE A 209 -2.54 1.28 1.00
N GLY A 210 -2.80 1.27 2.29
CA GLY A 210 -3.60 2.29 2.97
C GLY A 210 -4.45 1.75 4.10
N ARG A 211 -5.52 2.46 4.45
CA ARG A 211 -6.51 2.07 5.46
C ARG A 211 -7.90 1.87 4.87
N SER A 212 -8.67 0.98 5.47
CA SER A 212 -10.11 0.83 5.25
C SER A 212 -10.88 1.74 6.20
N VAL A 213 -12.17 1.92 5.93
CA VAL A 213 -13.08 2.75 6.75
C VAL A 213 -13.26 2.25 8.19
N ASP A 214 -12.90 0.99 8.48
CA ASP A 214 -12.87 0.40 9.83
C ASP A 214 -11.49 0.55 10.50
N GLY A 215 -10.57 1.37 9.91
CA GLY A 215 -9.25 1.71 10.44
C GLY A 215 -8.19 0.64 10.32
N LYS A 216 -8.54 -0.54 9.81
CA LYS A 216 -7.56 -1.60 9.57
C LYS A 216 -6.67 -1.25 8.38
N TYR A 217 -5.42 -1.70 8.45
CA TYR A 217 -4.51 -1.60 7.31
C TYR A 217 -4.92 -2.57 6.22
N VAL A 218 -4.92 -2.10 4.99
CA VAL A 218 -5.20 -2.95 3.82
C VAL A 218 -3.87 -3.41 3.25
N VAL A 219 -3.67 -4.71 3.26
CA VAL A 219 -2.47 -5.36 2.74
C VAL A 219 -2.81 -6.06 1.43
N ALA A 220 -2.10 -5.69 0.38
CA ALA A 220 -2.15 -6.35 -0.92
C ALA A 220 -1.11 -7.48 -0.98
N THR A 221 -1.52 -8.63 -1.42
CA THR A 221 -0.67 -9.82 -1.53
C THR A 221 -1.25 -10.80 -2.56
N ASN A 222 -0.43 -11.35 -3.44
CA ASN A 222 -0.72 -12.45 -4.36
C ASN A 222 -2.18 -12.49 -4.89
N GLY A 223 -2.58 -11.46 -5.62
CA GLY A 223 -3.89 -11.35 -6.25
C GLY A 223 -5.05 -10.97 -5.31
N THR A 224 -4.81 -10.80 -4.02
CA THR A 224 -5.86 -10.48 -3.03
C THR A 224 -5.50 -9.31 -2.13
N THR A 225 -6.46 -8.92 -1.31
CA THR A 225 -6.25 -7.94 -0.24
C THR A 225 -6.83 -8.47 1.07
N LYS A 226 -6.14 -8.24 2.17
CA LYS A 226 -6.63 -8.53 3.51
C LYS A 226 -6.59 -7.28 4.39
N LYS A 227 -7.50 -7.22 5.38
CA LYS A 227 -7.51 -6.18 6.40
C LYS A 227 -6.83 -6.71 7.65
N VAL A 228 -5.86 -5.98 8.17
CA VAL A 228 -5.07 -6.39 9.34
C VAL A 228 -4.92 -5.25 10.35
N THR A 229 -4.65 -5.59 11.61
CA THR A 229 -4.30 -4.63 12.65
C THR A 229 -2.81 -4.29 12.61
N MET A 230 -2.41 -3.19 13.25
CA MET A 230 -1.00 -2.86 13.42
C MET A 230 -0.27 -3.96 14.24
N ASN A 231 -0.92 -4.52 15.26
CA ASN A 231 -0.31 -5.60 16.04
C ASN A 231 -0.01 -6.83 15.18
N TRP A 232 -0.90 -7.18 14.24
CA TRP A 232 -0.64 -8.25 13.30
C TRP A 232 0.58 -7.93 12.41
N LEU A 233 0.68 -6.71 11.88
CA LEU A 233 1.83 -6.27 11.07
C LEU A 233 3.14 -6.42 11.84
N ILE A 234 3.20 -5.92 13.08
CA ILE A 234 4.41 -5.97 13.90
C ILE A 234 4.80 -7.40 14.27
N LYS A 235 3.84 -8.27 14.59
CA LYS A 235 4.10 -9.69 14.88
C LYS A 235 4.63 -10.48 13.69
N THR A 236 4.24 -10.08 12.48
CA THR A 236 4.58 -10.80 11.25
C THR A 236 5.78 -10.24 10.50
N VAL A 237 6.20 -9.02 10.80
CA VAL A 237 7.36 -8.40 10.14
C VAL A 237 8.64 -9.19 10.39
N LEU A 238 9.48 -9.27 9.37
CA LEU A 238 10.78 -9.90 9.45
C LEU A 238 11.78 -8.95 10.12
N HIS A 239 12.29 -9.31 11.30
CA HIS A 239 13.27 -8.55 12.04
C HIS A 239 14.71 -8.96 11.72
N GLY A 240 15.67 -8.05 11.99
CA GLY A 240 17.06 -8.15 11.58
C GLY A 240 17.76 -9.46 11.95
N LYS A 241 17.59 -10.01 13.16
CA LYS A 241 18.17 -11.30 13.55
C LYS A 241 17.61 -12.46 12.73
N ALA A 242 16.28 -12.55 12.62
CA ALA A 242 15.62 -13.54 11.80
C ALA A 242 15.92 -13.35 10.31
N GLY A 243 15.97 -12.10 9.86
CA GLY A 243 16.34 -11.73 8.50
C GLY A 243 17.74 -12.15 8.12
N ARG A 244 18.73 -11.88 8.98
CA ARG A 244 20.13 -12.30 8.75
C ARG A 244 20.27 -13.82 8.68
N LYS A 245 19.64 -14.58 9.58
CA LYS A 245 19.69 -16.01 9.58
C LYS A 245 19.07 -16.63 8.32
N ASN A 246 17.93 -16.11 7.90
CA ASN A 246 17.24 -16.56 6.69
C ASN A 246 17.92 -16.05 5.40
N GLN A 247 18.54 -14.87 5.42
CA GLN A 247 19.28 -14.32 4.29
C GLN A 247 20.63 -15.03 4.11
N ALA A 248 21.32 -15.45 5.17
CA ALA A 248 22.55 -16.24 5.06
C ALA A 248 22.31 -17.56 4.32
N ASN A 249 21.11 -18.16 4.46
CA ASN A 249 20.74 -19.36 3.73
C ASN A 249 20.32 -19.10 2.26
N TRP A 250 20.08 -17.83 1.88
CA TRP A 250 19.57 -17.47 0.56
C TRP A 250 20.57 -16.64 -0.27
N TRP A 251 21.54 -16.00 0.40
CA TRP A 251 22.47 -15.05 -0.21
C TRP A 251 23.84 -15.14 0.49
N LYS A 252 24.69 -16.02 0.02
CA LYS A 252 26.12 -15.94 0.38
C LYS A 252 26.64 -14.58 -0.09
N GLY A 253 26.76 -13.61 0.80
CA GLY A 253 27.51 -12.39 0.55
C GLY A 253 26.82 -11.03 0.64
N THR A 254 25.49 -10.90 0.93
CA THR A 254 24.89 -9.57 1.06
C THR A 254 24.39 -9.28 2.47
N ALA A 255 24.95 -8.24 3.08
CA ALA A 255 24.68 -7.81 4.47
C ALA A 255 23.35 -7.01 4.65
N HIS A 256 22.40 -7.14 3.74
CA HIS A 256 21.17 -6.36 3.79
C HIS A 256 20.09 -7.12 4.58
N GLY A 257 19.96 -6.76 5.86
CA GLY A 257 18.98 -7.30 6.80
C GLY A 257 17.54 -7.03 6.39
N ALA A 258 16.64 -7.67 7.11
CA ALA A 258 15.21 -7.41 7.01
C ALA A 258 14.89 -5.91 7.06
N GLY A 259 13.86 -5.51 6.36
CA GLY A 259 13.50 -4.11 6.27
C GLY A 259 12.11 -3.91 5.67
N TYR A 260 11.79 -2.67 5.41
CA TYR A 260 10.60 -2.24 4.70
C TYR A 260 10.96 -1.10 3.75
N VAL A 261 10.14 -0.91 2.74
CA VAL A 261 10.32 0.14 1.75
C VAL A 261 9.12 1.06 1.79
N ILE A 262 9.36 2.36 2.00
CA ILE A 262 8.33 3.39 1.88
C ILE A 262 8.36 3.93 0.45
N VAL A 263 7.22 3.83 -0.25
CA VAL A 263 7.05 4.40 -1.59
C VAL A 263 6.20 5.66 -1.47
N LYS A 264 6.80 6.78 -1.79
CA LYS A 264 6.17 8.09 -1.70
C LYS A 264 5.04 8.22 -2.71
N ARG A 265 3.95 8.89 -2.32
CA ARG A 265 2.89 9.27 -3.27
C ARG A 265 3.44 10.20 -4.36
N ALA A 266 2.71 10.30 -5.46
CA ALA A 266 2.99 11.27 -6.53
C ALA A 266 2.78 12.71 -6.03
#